data_a11fe3665acee63b981d1acbcc657390
#
_entry.id   a11fe3665acee63b981d1acbcc657390
#
_cell.length_a   1.000
_cell.length_b   1.000
_cell.length_c   1.000
_cell.angle_alpha   90.00
_cell.angle_beta   90.00
_cell.angle_gamma   90.00
#
_symmetry.space_group_name_H-M   'P 1'
#
loop_
_entity.id
_entity.type
_entity.pdbx_description
1 polymer ?
#
loop_
_entity_poly.entity_id
_entity_poly.type
_entity_poly.pdbx_seq_one_letter_code
_entity_poly.pdbx_strand_id
1 'polypeptide(L)'
;MRLLAALSGGVDSAVAAALAVEQGHDVTAVHLALSSTPATLRTGSRGCCSKEDARDAARVADVLGIPFYVWDFADRFREDVIDDFVAEYAAGRTPNPCLRCNERIKFTAVLDRALGLGFDAVVTGHHARLSEGQLRRSVDEDKDQSYVLAVLTPEQLAGTVLPLGSLTKAQVRAEAAARGLAVADKPDSHDICFIADGDTAGFLAERLGAQPGPVVDALTGAVVGGHDGAFAYTVGQRKGLALTVPAPDGRPRYVLSIEPVSRTVVVGPAASLDVHEIRASRPLWLGEPGLPRAAQVQLRAHGAVHDCVVHADSDGWRLELGTPARGVAAGQAAVLYDGDLVLASATIE
;
A
#
# COMPACT_ATOMS: atom_id res chain seq x y z
N MET A 1 -19.88 13.66 17.10
CA MET A 1 -20.05 12.95 15.83
C MET A 1 -20.32 11.48 16.12
N ARG A 2 -21.08 10.81 15.25
CA ARG A 2 -21.20 9.35 15.23
C ARG A 2 -20.10 8.77 14.34
N LEU A 3 -19.14 8.05 14.91
CA LEU A 3 -17.98 7.55 14.20
C LEU A 3 -17.97 6.02 14.12
N LEU A 4 -17.60 5.49 12.96
CA LEU A 4 -17.35 4.07 12.77
C LEU A 4 -15.84 3.80 12.87
N ALA A 5 -15.38 3.11 13.91
CA ALA A 5 -13.97 2.78 14.10
C ALA A 5 -13.64 1.43 13.45
N ALA A 6 -12.75 1.44 12.44
CA ALA A 6 -12.30 0.22 11.78
C ALA A 6 -11.20 -0.46 12.60
N LEU A 7 -11.56 -1.51 13.36
CA LEU A 7 -10.64 -2.28 14.21
C LEU A 7 -10.05 -3.48 13.44
N SER A 8 -8.76 -3.41 13.16
CA SER A 8 -8.03 -4.51 12.54
C SER A 8 -7.55 -5.60 13.51
N GLY A 9 -7.68 -5.35 14.82
CA GLY A 9 -7.08 -6.17 15.89
C GLY A 9 -5.60 -5.83 16.17
N GLY A 10 -5.08 -4.74 15.59
CA GLY A 10 -3.75 -4.21 15.85
C GLY A 10 -3.79 -3.00 16.80
N VAL A 11 -2.61 -2.63 17.35
CA VAL A 11 -2.47 -1.54 18.33
C VAL A 11 -2.92 -0.18 17.78
N ASP A 12 -2.62 0.12 16.52
CA ASP A 12 -2.92 1.42 15.92
C ASP A 12 -4.43 1.67 15.84
N SER A 13 -5.19 0.70 15.29
CA SER A 13 -6.64 0.83 15.20
C SER A 13 -7.31 0.89 16.57
N ALA A 14 -6.75 0.18 17.58
CA ALA A 14 -7.24 0.20 18.94
C ALA A 14 -7.07 1.57 19.60
N VAL A 15 -5.89 2.18 19.47
CA VAL A 15 -5.62 3.52 20.02
C VAL A 15 -6.42 4.58 19.28
N ALA A 16 -6.56 4.46 17.95
CA ALA A 16 -7.37 5.40 17.18
C ALA A 16 -8.83 5.42 17.65
N ALA A 17 -9.42 4.24 17.91
CA ALA A 17 -10.77 4.14 18.49
C ALA A 17 -10.85 4.72 19.88
N ALA A 18 -9.86 4.43 20.76
CA ALA A 18 -9.81 4.95 22.13
C ALA A 18 -9.76 6.47 22.17
N LEU A 19 -8.91 7.08 21.33
CA LEU A 19 -8.80 8.53 21.24
C LEU A 19 -10.11 9.18 20.75
N ALA A 20 -10.81 8.53 19.80
CA ALA A 20 -12.12 9.01 19.34
C ALA A 20 -13.18 8.97 20.47
N VAL A 21 -13.19 7.92 21.29
CA VAL A 21 -14.08 7.82 22.46
C VAL A 21 -13.77 8.92 23.49
N GLU A 22 -12.49 9.13 23.80
CA GLU A 22 -12.04 10.14 24.77
C GLU A 22 -12.35 11.59 24.34
N GLN A 23 -12.38 11.81 23.00
CA GLN A 23 -12.82 13.08 22.42
C GLN A 23 -14.34 13.30 22.50
N GLY A 24 -15.08 12.36 23.11
CA GLY A 24 -16.53 12.47 23.33
C GLY A 24 -17.38 12.13 22.10
N HIS A 25 -16.84 11.39 21.14
CA HIS A 25 -17.61 10.92 19.99
C HIS A 25 -18.45 9.68 20.33
N ASP A 26 -19.59 9.52 19.65
CA ASP A 26 -20.39 8.28 19.67
C ASP A 26 -19.74 7.29 18.70
N VAL A 27 -18.99 6.33 19.27
CA VAL A 27 -18.15 5.40 18.48
C VAL A 27 -18.75 4.01 18.45
N THR A 28 -18.86 3.45 17.26
CA THR A 28 -19.16 2.03 17.03
C THR A 28 -17.97 1.39 16.34
N ALA A 29 -17.55 0.22 16.79
CA ALA A 29 -16.44 -0.51 16.22
C ALA A 29 -16.90 -1.52 15.16
N VAL A 30 -16.12 -1.66 14.10
CA VAL A 30 -16.29 -2.69 13.07
C VAL A 30 -14.97 -3.40 12.78
N HIS A 31 -15.02 -4.73 12.71
CA HIS A 31 -13.95 -5.54 12.15
C HIS A 31 -14.33 -5.99 10.74
N LEU A 32 -13.39 -5.84 9.79
CA LEU A 32 -13.62 -6.25 8.41
C LEU A 32 -13.11 -7.67 8.20
N ALA A 33 -14.01 -8.61 7.94
CA ALA A 33 -13.65 -9.96 7.52
C ALA A 33 -13.30 -9.93 6.02
N LEU A 34 -12.00 -9.96 5.68
CA LEU A 34 -11.49 -9.85 4.31
C LEU A 34 -11.11 -11.19 3.69
N SER A 35 -11.39 -12.32 4.35
CA SER A 35 -11.04 -13.65 3.85
C SER A 35 -12.11 -14.66 4.23
N SER A 36 -12.54 -15.41 3.23
CA SER A 36 -13.43 -16.58 3.39
C SER A 36 -12.69 -17.88 3.73
N THR A 37 -11.33 -17.90 3.69
CA THR A 37 -10.54 -19.09 3.95
C THR A 37 -10.61 -19.46 5.43
N PRO A 38 -10.97 -20.72 5.80
CA PRO A 38 -11.02 -21.14 7.18
C PRO A 38 -9.68 -20.95 7.90
N ALA A 39 -9.72 -20.48 9.14
CA ALA A 39 -8.53 -20.23 9.97
C ALA A 39 -7.63 -21.45 10.21
N THR A 40 -8.12 -22.66 9.95
CA THR A 40 -7.38 -23.93 10.06
C THR A 40 -6.24 -24.08 9.05
N LEU A 41 -6.22 -23.28 7.98
CA LEU A 41 -5.17 -23.31 6.95
C LEU A 41 -4.17 -22.13 7.07
N ARG A 42 -4.33 -21.27 8.07
CA ARG A 42 -3.41 -20.14 8.32
C ARG A 42 -2.56 -20.43 9.53
N THR A 43 -1.32 -20.84 9.32
CA THR A 43 -0.31 -20.94 10.37
C THR A 43 0.44 -19.60 10.44
N GLY A 44 0.16 -18.79 11.48
CA GLY A 44 0.91 -17.57 11.79
C GLY A 44 0.05 -16.32 11.95
N SER A 45 0.49 -15.43 12.84
CA SER A 45 -0.17 -14.16 13.22
C SER A 45 0.07 -13.01 12.23
N ARG A 46 0.33 -13.26 10.95
CA ARG A 46 0.84 -12.28 10.00
C ARG A 46 -0.17 -11.85 8.92
N GLY A 47 -1.42 -11.60 9.28
CA GLY A 47 -2.37 -11.10 8.28
C GLY A 47 -3.53 -10.37 8.94
N CYS A 48 -4.04 -9.31 8.32
CA CYS A 48 -5.07 -8.42 8.88
C CYS A 48 -6.47 -9.04 9.04
N CYS A 49 -6.69 -10.34 9.12
CA CYS A 49 -8.04 -10.91 9.13
C CYS A 49 -8.10 -12.33 9.67
N SER A 50 -7.31 -12.63 10.71
CA SER A 50 -7.42 -13.88 11.43
C SER A 50 -8.62 -13.84 12.41
N LYS A 51 -9.08 -15.03 12.86
CA LYS A 51 -10.06 -15.09 13.96
C LYS A 51 -9.51 -14.49 15.25
N GLU A 52 -8.19 -14.49 15.42
CA GLU A 52 -7.51 -13.85 16.55
C GLU A 52 -7.61 -12.35 16.45
N ASP A 53 -7.41 -11.75 15.27
CA ASP A 53 -7.56 -10.32 15.07
C ASP A 53 -8.99 -9.85 15.35
N ALA A 54 -9.99 -10.61 14.93
CA ALA A 54 -11.39 -10.32 15.24
C ALA A 54 -11.68 -10.39 16.76
N ARG A 55 -11.08 -11.37 17.45
CA ARG A 55 -11.19 -11.49 18.92
C ARG A 55 -10.48 -10.35 19.65
N ASP A 56 -9.30 -9.96 19.19
CA ASP A 56 -8.57 -8.84 19.73
C ASP A 56 -9.33 -7.53 19.53
N ALA A 57 -9.92 -7.33 18.34
CA ALA A 57 -10.79 -6.19 18.06
C ALA A 57 -12.03 -6.16 18.97
N ALA A 58 -12.68 -7.31 19.19
CA ALA A 58 -13.82 -7.41 20.11
C ALA A 58 -13.42 -7.07 21.55
N ARG A 59 -12.28 -7.60 22.04
CA ARG A 59 -11.76 -7.26 23.39
C ARG A 59 -11.46 -5.77 23.55
N VAL A 60 -10.90 -5.14 22.51
CA VAL A 60 -10.67 -3.68 22.50
C VAL A 60 -12.00 -2.95 22.63
N ALA A 61 -13.02 -3.33 21.85
CA ALA A 61 -14.35 -2.73 21.94
C ALA A 61 -14.99 -2.90 23.31
N ASP A 62 -14.85 -4.10 23.92
CA ASP A 62 -15.32 -4.37 25.29
C ASP A 62 -14.65 -3.45 26.32
N VAL A 63 -13.31 -3.28 26.24
CA VAL A 63 -12.55 -2.38 27.15
C VAL A 63 -13.00 -0.93 26.97
N LEU A 64 -13.26 -0.50 25.74
CA LEU A 64 -13.72 0.85 25.42
C LEU A 64 -15.22 1.07 25.72
N GLY A 65 -15.98 0.00 26.00
CA GLY A 65 -17.43 0.06 26.25
C GLY A 65 -18.24 0.47 25.02
N ILE A 66 -17.78 0.14 23.79
CA ILE A 66 -18.42 0.52 22.54
C ILE A 66 -19.03 -0.69 21.81
N PRO A 67 -20.13 -0.51 21.04
CA PRO A 67 -20.69 -1.58 20.20
C PRO A 67 -19.66 -2.10 19.20
N PHE A 68 -19.70 -3.43 18.93
CA PHE A 68 -18.79 -4.11 18.01
C PHE A 68 -19.55 -4.95 16.99
N TYR A 69 -19.19 -4.82 15.73
CA TYR A 69 -19.75 -5.61 14.63
C TYR A 69 -18.64 -6.20 13.76
N VAL A 70 -18.98 -7.29 13.07
CA VAL A 70 -18.11 -7.85 12.02
C VAL A 70 -18.83 -7.68 10.70
N TRP A 71 -18.16 -7.06 9.74
CA TRP A 71 -18.67 -6.91 8.38
C TRP A 71 -17.90 -7.82 7.43
N ASP A 72 -18.63 -8.62 6.67
CA ASP A 72 -18.03 -9.46 5.66
C ASP A 72 -17.81 -8.66 4.36
N PHE A 73 -16.54 -8.61 3.95
CA PHE A 73 -16.08 -8.01 2.72
C PHE A 73 -15.17 -8.96 1.93
N ALA A 74 -15.20 -10.27 2.23
CA ALA A 74 -14.29 -11.25 1.66
C ALA A 74 -14.36 -11.33 0.14
N ASP A 75 -15.56 -11.39 -0.42
CA ASP A 75 -15.75 -11.46 -1.88
C ASP A 75 -15.29 -10.17 -2.56
N ARG A 76 -15.69 -9.01 -2.03
CA ARG A 76 -15.28 -7.73 -2.57
C ARG A 76 -13.78 -7.49 -2.47
N PHE A 77 -13.15 -7.89 -1.36
CA PHE A 77 -11.71 -7.82 -1.21
C PHE A 77 -10.96 -8.71 -2.21
N ARG A 78 -11.50 -9.91 -2.45
CA ARG A 78 -10.95 -10.80 -3.48
C ARG A 78 -11.02 -10.15 -4.85
N GLU A 79 -12.17 -9.64 -5.26
CA GLU A 79 -12.39 -9.03 -6.58
C GLU A 79 -11.61 -7.73 -6.77
N ASP A 80 -11.72 -6.81 -5.81
CA ASP A 80 -11.18 -5.45 -5.93
C ASP A 80 -9.68 -5.33 -5.62
N VAL A 81 -9.12 -6.28 -4.84
CA VAL A 81 -7.72 -6.20 -4.37
C VAL A 81 -6.88 -7.37 -4.84
N ILE A 82 -7.34 -8.63 -4.61
CA ILE A 82 -6.52 -9.81 -4.91
C ILE A 82 -6.49 -10.06 -6.42
N ASP A 83 -7.63 -10.04 -7.09
CA ASP A 83 -7.72 -10.31 -8.52
C ASP A 83 -7.06 -9.17 -9.32
N ASP A 84 -7.20 -7.91 -8.89
CA ASP A 84 -6.47 -6.76 -9.44
C ASP A 84 -4.95 -6.94 -9.29
N PHE A 85 -4.49 -7.35 -8.11
CA PHE A 85 -3.08 -7.62 -7.83
C PHE A 85 -2.50 -8.70 -8.78
N VAL A 86 -3.22 -9.80 -8.96
CA VAL A 86 -2.82 -10.89 -9.86
C VAL A 86 -2.79 -10.41 -11.32
N ALA A 87 -3.80 -9.65 -11.75
CA ALA A 87 -3.89 -9.12 -13.11
C ALA A 87 -2.75 -8.12 -13.41
N GLU A 88 -2.39 -7.26 -12.47
CA GLU A 88 -1.28 -6.32 -12.61
C GLU A 88 0.05 -7.05 -12.79
N TYR A 89 0.33 -8.08 -11.97
CA TYR A 89 1.54 -8.89 -12.14
C TYR A 89 1.53 -9.70 -13.45
N ALA A 90 0.39 -10.22 -13.88
CA ALA A 90 0.27 -10.87 -15.18
C ALA A 90 0.57 -9.92 -16.35
N ALA A 91 0.29 -8.62 -16.15
CA ALA A 91 0.62 -7.56 -17.11
C ALA A 91 2.05 -6.99 -16.96
N GLY A 92 2.92 -7.62 -16.14
CA GLY A 92 4.31 -7.20 -15.93
C GLY A 92 4.47 -5.96 -15.05
N ARG A 93 3.42 -5.53 -14.35
CA ARG A 93 3.46 -4.40 -13.42
C ARG A 93 3.64 -4.87 -11.98
N THR A 94 4.07 -3.98 -11.11
CA THR A 94 4.29 -4.27 -9.68
C THR A 94 3.38 -3.38 -8.83
N PRO A 95 2.11 -3.76 -8.60
CA PRO A 95 1.15 -2.96 -7.86
C PRO A 95 1.47 -2.93 -6.37
N ASN A 96 0.98 -1.88 -5.67
CA ASN A 96 0.89 -1.87 -4.23
C ASN A 96 -0.56 -2.16 -3.80
N PRO A 97 -0.86 -3.36 -3.25
CA PRO A 97 -2.23 -3.74 -2.92
C PRO A 97 -2.84 -2.91 -1.79
N CYS A 98 -2.01 -2.25 -0.95
CA CYS A 98 -2.52 -1.36 0.10
C CYS A 98 -3.19 -0.11 -0.48
N LEU A 99 -2.72 0.40 -1.63
CA LEU A 99 -3.39 1.49 -2.34
C LEU A 99 -4.81 1.08 -2.74
N ARG A 100 -4.96 -0.09 -3.37
CA ARG A 100 -6.26 -0.62 -3.80
C ARG A 100 -7.19 -0.93 -2.62
N CYS A 101 -6.64 -1.51 -1.54
CA CYS A 101 -7.41 -1.77 -0.33
C CYS A 101 -7.94 -0.48 0.30
N ASN A 102 -7.11 0.57 0.39
CA ASN A 102 -7.57 1.86 0.89
C ASN A 102 -8.61 2.48 -0.06
N GLU A 103 -8.30 2.58 -1.35
CA GLU A 103 -9.18 3.15 -2.37
C GLU A 103 -10.57 2.47 -2.39
N ARG A 104 -10.61 1.13 -2.57
CA ARG A 104 -11.84 0.41 -2.92
C ARG A 104 -12.56 -0.19 -1.73
N ILE A 105 -11.84 -0.62 -0.70
CA ILE A 105 -12.44 -1.31 0.45
C ILE A 105 -12.67 -0.33 1.60
N LYS A 106 -11.59 0.22 2.19
CA LYS A 106 -11.71 0.99 3.43
C LYS A 106 -12.43 2.32 3.24
N PHE A 107 -12.13 3.03 2.14
CA PHE A 107 -12.62 4.40 1.94
C PHE A 107 -13.62 4.54 0.78
N THR A 108 -14.00 3.45 0.11
CA THR A 108 -15.20 3.41 -0.71
C THR A 108 -16.24 2.54 -0.03
N ALA A 109 -16.04 1.22 0.01
CA ALA A 109 -17.08 0.30 0.46
C ALA A 109 -17.47 0.47 1.94
N VAL A 110 -16.47 0.66 2.83
CA VAL A 110 -16.74 0.81 4.27
C VAL A 110 -17.28 2.20 4.57
N LEU A 111 -16.70 3.25 3.99
CA LEU A 111 -17.16 4.62 4.20
C LEU A 111 -18.59 4.82 3.66
N ASP A 112 -18.88 4.39 2.43
CA ASP A 112 -20.22 4.48 1.84
C ASP A 112 -21.25 3.77 2.71
N ARG A 113 -20.92 2.56 3.19
CA ARG A 113 -21.80 1.81 4.08
C ARG A 113 -22.00 2.52 5.43
N ALA A 114 -20.92 3.11 5.98
CA ALA A 114 -20.97 3.86 7.22
C ALA A 114 -21.89 5.08 7.09
N LEU A 115 -21.70 5.89 6.03
CA LEU A 115 -22.53 7.06 5.75
C LEU A 115 -24.00 6.66 5.53
N GLY A 116 -24.25 5.57 4.79
CA GLY A 116 -25.58 5.01 4.59
C GLY A 116 -26.27 4.54 5.87
N LEU A 117 -25.52 4.18 6.92
CA LEU A 117 -26.02 3.82 8.25
C LEU A 117 -26.10 5.03 9.20
N GLY A 118 -25.81 6.24 8.71
CA GLY A 118 -25.91 7.49 9.46
C GLY A 118 -24.71 7.78 10.37
N PHE A 119 -23.54 7.17 10.11
CA PHE A 119 -22.29 7.64 10.69
C PHE A 119 -21.79 8.87 9.95
N ASP A 120 -21.08 9.75 10.66
CA ASP A 120 -20.52 10.98 10.08
C ASP A 120 -19.18 10.74 9.40
N ALA A 121 -18.37 9.79 9.92
CA ALA A 121 -17.05 9.48 9.40
C ALA A 121 -16.54 8.08 9.85
N VAL A 122 -15.47 7.63 9.22
CA VAL A 122 -14.72 6.41 9.58
C VAL A 122 -13.41 6.78 10.26
N VAL A 123 -13.13 6.20 11.42
CA VAL A 123 -11.87 6.31 12.15
C VAL A 123 -10.96 5.15 11.79
N THR A 124 -9.71 5.43 11.43
CA THR A 124 -8.72 4.39 11.15
C THR A 124 -7.40 4.65 11.86
N GLY A 125 -6.63 3.58 12.08
CA GLY A 125 -5.30 3.62 12.71
C GLY A 125 -4.17 3.98 11.74
N HIS A 126 -4.42 4.71 10.65
CA HIS A 126 -3.36 5.13 9.77
C HIS A 126 -2.52 6.27 10.36
N HIS A 127 -1.20 6.16 10.21
CA HIS A 127 -0.24 7.18 10.57
C HIS A 127 -0.13 8.22 9.45
N ALA A 128 -1.06 9.14 9.41
CA ALA A 128 -1.04 10.34 8.57
C ALA A 128 -1.86 11.43 9.27
N ARG A 129 -1.61 12.68 8.95
CA ARG A 129 -2.37 13.81 9.51
C ARG A 129 -3.42 14.29 8.52
N LEU A 130 -4.59 14.60 9.04
CA LEU A 130 -5.64 15.27 8.30
C LEU A 130 -5.94 16.59 9.03
N SER A 131 -5.59 17.70 8.41
CA SER A 131 -5.76 19.03 8.97
C SER A 131 -6.38 19.95 7.92
N GLU A 132 -7.48 20.62 8.29
CA GLU A 132 -8.21 21.54 7.39
C GLU A 132 -8.60 20.88 6.05
N GLY A 133 -8.94 19.59 6.08
CA GLY A 133 -9.26 18.81 4.88
C GLY A 133 -8.05 18.39 4.04
N GLN A 134 -6.83 18.71 4.48
CA GLN A 134 -5.58 18.40 3.77
C GLN A 134 -4.90 17.18 4.36
N LEU A 135 -4.53 16.23 3.50
CA LEU A 135 -3.73 15.07 3.88
C LEU A 135 -2.25 15.47 3.99
N ARG A 136 -1.62 15.12 5.10
CA ARG A 136 -0.22 15.43 5.39
C ARG A 136 0.51 14.20 5.91
N ARG A 137 1.84 14.18 5.78
CA ARG A 137 2.70 13.16 6.37
C ARG A 137 2.49 13.05 7.87
N SER A 138 2.72 11.87 8.42
CA SER A 138 2.84 11.65 9.87
C SER A 138 4.03 12.42 10.45
N VAL A 139 4.00 12.68 11.76
CA VAL A 139 5.18 13.15 12.50
C VAL A 139 6.23 12.05 12.67
N ASP A 140 5.83 10.78 12.59
CA ASP A 140 6.69 9.60 12.58
C ASP A 140 6.97 9.22 11.12
N GLU A 141 8.12 9.66 10.60
CA GLU A 141 8.50 9.44 9.21
C GLU A 141 8.65 7.94 8.86
N ASP A 142 9.12 7.13 9.82
CA ASP A 142 9.28 5.68 9.64
C ASP A 142 7.94 4.93 9.55
N LYS A 143 6.87 5.56 10.03
CA LYS A 143 5.50 5.01 10.03
C LYS A 143 4.55 5.75 9.11
N ASP A 144 5.02 6.78 8.39
CA ASP A 144 4.17 7.57 7.51
C ASP A 144 3.42 6.73 6.49
N GLN A 145 2.11 6.87 6.49
CA GLN A 145 1.18 6.17 5.60
C GLN A 145 0.44 7.14 4.65
N SER A 146 0.87 8.39 4.57
CA SER A 146 0.27 9.36 3.64
C SER A 146 0.35 8.90 2.18
N TYR A 147 1.42 8.18 1.82
CA TYR A 147 1.56 7.59 0.48
C TYR A 147 0.40 6.65 0.10
N VAL A 148 0.02 5.74 0.99
CA VAL A 148 -1.05 4.77 0.70
C VAL A 148 -2.46 5.38 0.86
N LEU A 149 -2.57 6.57 1.41
CA LEU A 149 -3.81 7.35 1.51
C LEU A 149 -3.96 8.39 0.39
N ALA A 150 -2.91 8.66 -0.38
CA ALA A 150 -2.92 9.66 -1.46
C ALA A 150 -3.86 9.30 -2.64
N VAL A 151 -4.44 8.11 -2.64
CA VAL A 151 -5.45 7.63 -3.60
C VAL A 151 -6.89 7.98 -3.19
N LEU A 152 -7.09 8.62 -2.03
CA LEU A 152 -8.41 9.02 -1.55
C LEU A 152 -8.82 10.34 -2.18
N THR A 153 -10.10 10.43 -2.56
CA THR A 153 -10.66 11.69 -3.03
C THR A 153 -10.84 12.70 -1.88
N PRO A 154 -10.96 14.00 -2.17
CA PRO A 154 -11.26 15.00 -1.14
C PRO A 154 -12.54 14.66 -0.34
N GLU A 155 -13.58 14.11 -0.97
CA GLU A 155 -14.82 13.69 -0.33
C GLU A 155 -14.58 12.52 0.64
N GLN A 156 -13.76 11.54 0.26
CA GLN A 156 -13.38 10.42 1.12
C GLN A 156 -12.54 10.90 2.32
N LEU A 157 -11.63 11.84 2.10
CA LEU A 157 -10.86 12.45 3.18
C LEU A 157 -11.76 13.21 4.16
N ALA A 158 -12.78 13.94 3.68
CA ALA A 158 -13.74 14.64 4.52
C ALA A 158 -14.55 13.69 5.43
N GLY A 159 -14.79 12.45 5.00
CA GLY A 159 -15.44 11.39 5.79
C GLY A 159 -14.46 10.54 6.62
N THR A 160 -13.23 11.00 6.85
CA THR A 160 -12.16 10.21 7.48
C THR A 160 -11.61 10.92 8.72
N VAL A 161 -11.30 10.15 9.76
CA VAL A 161 -10.63 10.63 10.98
C VAL A 161 -9.35 9.83 11.20
N LEU A 162 -8.20 10.52 11.32
CA LEU A 162 -6.87 9.94 11.47
C LEU A 162 -6.22 10.43 12.77
N PRO A 163 -6.53 9.83 13.94
CA PRO A 163 -6.07 10.35 15.24
C PRO A 163 -4.58 10.18 15.50
N LEU A 164 -3.89 9.27 14.76
CA LEU A 164 -2.53 8.87 15.07
C LEU A 164 -1.44 9.71 14.41
N GLY A 165 -1.78 10.50 13.42
CA GLY A 165 -0.78 11.20 12.60
C GLY A 165 0.14 12.17 13.34
N SER A 166 -0.25 12.62 14.54
CA SER A 166 0.54 13.48 15.43
C SER A 166 1.27 12.71 16.54
N LEU A 167 1.25 11.38 16.50
CA LEU A 167 1.89 10.50 17.47
C LEU A 167 2.98 9.65 16.81
N THR A 168 4.08 9.46 17.53
CA THR A 168 5.07 8.44 17.13
C THR A 168 4.55 7.05 17.51
N LYS A 169 5.07 6.02 16.87
CA LYS A 169 4.71 4.63 17.17
C LYS A 169 4.96 4.26 18.64
N ALA A 170 6.04 4.79 19.22
CA ALA A 170 6.34 4.59 20.63
C ALA A 170 5.25 5.20 21.53
N GLN A 171 4.77 6.40 21.18
CA GLN A 171 3.66 7.03 21.90
C GLN A 171 2.36 6.23 21.73
N VAL A 172 2.04 5.74 20.52
CA VAL A 172 0.85 4.89 20.30
C VAL A 172 0.89 3.64 21.18
N ARG A 173 2.04 2.97 21.31
CA ARG A 173 2.17 1.80 22.21
C ARG A 173 2.02 2.18 23.67
N ALA A 174 2.59 3.32 24.09
CA ALA A 174 2.42 3.83 25.46
C ALA A 174 0.94 4.16 25.77
N GLU A 175 0.23 4.78 24.83
CA GLU A 175 -1.20 5.07 24.93
C GLU A 175 -2.05 3.78 25.04
N ALA A 176 -1.70 2.74 24.29
CA ALA A 176 -2.35 1.43 24.39
C ALA A 176 -2.12 0.77 25.75
N ALA A 177 -0.87 0.80 26.26
CA ALA A 177 -0.51 0.24 27.55
C ALA A 177 -1.20 0.98 28.71
N ALA A 178 -1.23 2.32 28.67
CA ALA A 178 -1.89 3.14 29.70
C ALA A 178 -3.40 2.86 29.83
N ARG A 179 -4.04 2.42 28.73
CA ARG A 179 -5.47 2.04 28.71
C ARG A 179 -5.70 0.54 28.95
N GLY A 180 -4.67 -0.24 29.23
CA GLY A 180 -4.79 -1.68 29.46
C GLY A 180 -5.23 -2.46 28.22
N LEU A 181 -4.97 -1.95 27.01
CA LEU A 181 -5.31 -2.65 25.76
C LEU A 181 -4.35 -3.80 25.55
N ALA A 182 -4.87 -5.04 25.49
CA ALA A 182 -4.06 -6.26 25.38
C ALA A 182 -3.20 -6.33 24.08
N VAL A 183 -3.49 -5.46 23.12
CA VAL A 183 -2.76 -5.36 21.83
C VAL A 183 -1.53 -4.45 21.89
N ALA A 184 -1.17 -3.85 23.04
CA ALA A 184 -0.07 -2.89 23.19
C ALA A 184 1.27 -3.45 22.69
N ASP A 185 1.56 -4.73 22.99
CA ASP A 185 2.80 -5.42 22.64
C ASP A 185 2.69 -6.24 21.34
N LYS A 186 1.52 -6.22 20.66
CA LYS A 186 1.32 -6.96 19.43
C LYS A 186 2.27 -6.45 18.34
N PRO A 187 3.00 -7.33 17.64
CA PRO A 187 3.85 -6.93 16.52
C PRO A 187 3.05 -6.20 15.44
N ASP A 188 3.72 -5.26 14.76
CA ASP A 188 3.13 -4.62 13.58
C ASP A 188 2.89 -5.63 12.48
N SER A 189 1.82 -5.43 11.71
CA SER A 189 1.61 -6.20 10.49
C SER A 189 2.70 -5.81 9.49
N HIS A 190 3.43 -6.79 8.99
CA HIS A 190 4.42 -6.64 7.93
C HIS A 190 3.91 -7.35 6.68
N ASP A 191 4.31 -6.83 5.52
CA ASP A 191 4.01 -7.43 4.22
C ASP A 191 2.54 -7.36 3.77
N ILE A 192 2.27 -8.01 2.64
CA ILE A 192 0.96 -8.08 2.02
C ILE A 192 0.03 -8.94 2.88
N CYS A 193 -1.04 -8.36 3.39
CA CYS A 193 -1.92 -8.98 4.40
C CYS A 193 -2.57 -10.32 3.98
N PHE A 194 -2.70 -10.59 2.69
CA PHE A 194 -3.26 -11.83 2.16
C PHE A 194 -2.20 -12.86 1.72
N ILE A 195 -0.90 -12.53 1.85
CA ILE A 195 0.24 -13.43 1.60
C ILE A 195 0.95 -13.64 2.94
N ALA A 196 0.46 -14.62 3.71
CA ALA A 196 0.83 -14.79 5.11
C ALA A 196 2.30 -15.21 5.33
N ASP A 197 2.91 -15.90 4.38
CA ASP A 197 4.29 -16.37 4.40
C ASP A 197 5.28 -15.41 3.72
N GLY A 198 4.76 -14.34 3.07
CA GLY A 198 5.56 -13.39 2.31
C GLY A 198 6.05 -13.92 0.96
N ASP A 199 5.65 -15.14 0.55
CA ASP A 199 5.99 -15.72 -0.76
C ASP A 199 5.05 -15.22 -1.86
N THR A 200 5.28 -14.01 -2.33
CA THR A 200 4.52 -13.42 -3.44
C THR A 200 4.66 -14.23 -4.72
N ALA A 201 5.83 -14.80 -5.00
CA ALA A 201 6.07 -15.57 -6.21
C ALA A 201 5.26 -16.88 -6.19
N GLY A 202 5.26 -17.62 -5.07
CA GLY A 202 4.44 -18.82 -4.89
C GLY A 202 2.95 -18.52 -4.99
N PHE A 203 2.49 -17.44 -4.33
CA PHE A 203 1.10 -17.01 -4.39
C PHE A 203 0.61 -16.71 -5.82
N LEU A 204 1.45 -16.06 -6.65
CA LEU A 204 1.15 -15.78 -8.05
C LEU A 204 1.23 -17.06 -8.91
N ALA A 205 2.21 -17.93 -8.66
CA ALA A 205 2.36 -19.19 -9.38
C ALA A 205 1.15 -20.13 -9.22
N GLU A 206 0.56 -20.20 -8.03
CA GLU A 206 -0.66 -20.96 -7.77
C GLU A 206 -1.85 -20.49 -8.62
N ARG A 207 -1.92 -19.19 -8.94
CA ARG A 207 -3.04 -18.57 -9.67
C ARG A 207 -2.83 -18.46 -11.16
N LEU A 208 -1.59 -18.16 -11.59
CA LEU A 208 -1.25 -17.93 -12.98
C LEU A 208 -0.70 -19.16 -13.68
N GLY A 209 -0.31 -20.18 -12.90
CA GLY A 209 0.37 -21.37 -13.41
C GLY A 209 1.80 -21.06 -13.87
N ALA A 210 2.51 -22.11 -14.27
CA ALA A 210 3.86 -21.97 -14.82
C ALA A 210 3.81 -21.27 -16.20
N GLN A 211 4.62 -20.22 -16.36
CA GLN A 211 4.77 -19.47 -17.61
C GLN A 211 6.27 -19.29 -17.91
N PRO A 212 6.95 -20.37 -18.32
CA PRO A 212 8.39 -20.35 -18.52
C PRO A 212 8.80 -19.33 -19.61
N GLY A 213 9.97 -18.72 -19.39
CA GLY A 213 10.52 -17.74 -20.29
C GLY A 213 12.03 -17.52 -20.09
N PRO A 214 12.67 -16.78 -21.00
CA PRO A 214 14.09 -16.48 -20.94
C PRO A 214 14.38 -15.29 -20.02
N VAL A 215 15.58 -15.31 -19.42
CA VAL A 215 16.23 -14.13 -18.87
C VAL A 215 17.30 -13.67 -19.83
N VAL A 216 17.22 -12.43 -20.32
CA VAL A 216 18.07 -11.88 -21.38
C VAL A 216 18.92 -10.72 -20.86
N ASP A 217 20.20 -10.73 -21.14
CA ASP A 217 21.10 -9.60 -20.81
C ASP A 217 20.92 -8.46 -21.83
N ALA A 218 20.58 -7.27 -21.33
CA ALA A 218 20.27 -6.10 -22.17
C ALA A 218 21.45 -5.59 -23.00
N LEU A 219 22.70 -5.84 -22.57
CA LEU A 219 23.89 -5.37 -23.28
C LEU A 219 24.28 -6.27 -24.45
N THR A 220 24.05 -7.57 -24.30
CA THR A 220 24.49 -8.57 -25.29
C THR A 220 23.37 -9.18 -26.12
N GLY A 221 22.13 -9.07 -25.64
CA GLY A 221 20.98 -9.78 -26.19
C GLY A 221 20.99 -11.29 -25.91
N ALA A 222 21.97 -11.81 -25.18
CA ALA A 222 22.12 -13.23 -24.91
C ALA A 222 21.14 -13.71 -23.85
N VAL A 223 20.64 -14.94 -24.00
CA VAL A 223 19.90 -15.63 -22.94
C VAL A 223 20.91 -16.06 -21.87
N VAL A 224 20.73 -15.56 -20.66
CA VAL A 224 21.62 -15.77 -19.52
C VAL A 224 20.98 -16.59 -18.38
N GLY A 225 19.72 -16.98 -18.53
CA GLY A 225 18.97 -17.79 -17.58
C GLY A 225 17.56 -18.11 -18.09
N GLY A 226 16.77 -18.72 -17.23
CA GLY A 226 15.36 -19.00 -17.46
C GLY A 226 14.56 -18.89 -16.16
N HIS A 227 13.25 -18.80 -16.29
CA HIS A 227 12.32 -18.71 -15.16
C HIS A 227 11.00 -19.43 -15.47
N ASP A 228 10.24 -19.74 -14.42
CA ASP A 228 8.93 -20.40 -14.53
C ASP A 228 7.75 -19.39 -14.59
N GLY A 229 8.03 -18.09 -14.40
CA GLY A 229 7.04 -17.03 -14.52
C GLY A 229 7.67 -15.65 -14.37
N ALA A 230 7.47 -14.76 -15.35
CA ALA A 230 7.97 -13.39 -15.32
C ALA A 230 7.34 -12.57 -14.18
N PHE A 231 6.14 -12.94 -13.73
CA PHE A 231 5.44 -12.36 -12.58
C PHE A 231 6.18 -12.51 -11.23
N ALA A 232 7.17 -13.40 -11.13
CA ALA A 232 8.00 -13.56 -9.93
C ALA A 232 9.11 -12.50 -9.81
N TYR A 233 9.21 -11.59 -10.80
CA TYR A 233 10.24 -10.57 -10.86
C TYR A 233 9.67 -9.17 -10.74
N THR A 234 10.53 -8.27 -10.24
CA THR A 234 10.21 -6.84 -10.10
C THR A 234 11.39 -6.02 -10.61
N VAL A 235 11.13 -4.90 -11.28
CA VAL A 235 12.16 -3.96 -11.75
C VAL A 235 13.02 -3.50 -10.56
N GLY A 236 14.34 -3.58 -10.72
CA GLY A 236 15.33 -3.32 -9.67
C GLY A 236 15.72 -4.54 -8.83
N GLN A 237 15.07 -5.69 -9.01
CA GLN A 237 15.41 -6.92 -8.29
C GLN A 237 16.83 -7.39 -8.66
N ARG A 238 17.64 -7.74 -7.63
CA ARG A 238 19.01 -8.24 -7.77
C ARG A 238 19.15 -9.72 -7.45
N LYS A 239 18.42 -10.20 -6.43
CA LYS A 239 18.53 -11.57 -5.94
C LYS A 239 17.52 -12.49 -6.61
N GLY A 240 17.81 -13.80 -6.67
CA GLY A 240 16.87 -14.79 -7.18
C GLY A 240 16.71 -14.79 -8.71
N LEU A 241 17.68 -14.23 -9.46
CA LEU A 241 17.58 -14.13 -10.93
C LEU A 241 17.91 -15.43 -11.67
N ALA A 242 18.38 -16.48 -10.97
CA ALA A 242 18.71 -17.79 -11.53
C ALA A 242 19.60 -17.74 -12.79
N LEU A 243 20.58 -16.79 -12.82
CA LEU A 243 21.48 -16.62 -13.96
C LEU A 243 22.46 -17.78 -14.03
N THR A 244 22.55 -18.39 -15.21
CA THR A 244 23.46 -19.51 -15.48
C THR A 244 24.76 -19.07 -16.15
N VAL A 245 24.77 -17.85 -16.70
CA VAL A 245 25.94 -17.23 -17.36
C VAL A 245 26.35 -16.00 -16.56
N PRO A 246 27.59 -15.93 -16.02
CA PRO A 246 28.06 -14.76 -15.32
C PRO A 246 28.22 -13.58 -16.31
N ALA A 247 28.02 -12.38 -15.76
CA ALA A 247 28.21 -11.16 -16.54
C ALA A 247 29.69 -10.99 -16.96
N PRO A 248 30.00 -10.57 -18.20
CA PRO A 248 31.36 -10.41 -18.67
C PRO A 248 32.23 -9.45 -17.85
N ASP A 249 31.57 -8.46 -17.22
CA ASP A 249 32.21 -7.45 -16.36
C ASP A 249 32.29 -7.86 -14.87
N GLY A 250 31.81 -9.06 -14.51
CA GLY A 250 31.77 -9.58 -13.14
C GLY A 250 30.84 -8.82 -12.21
N ARG A 251 30.05 -7.86 -12.71
CA ARG A 251 29.16 -7.03 -11.88
C ARG A 251 27.77 -7.65 -11.75
N PRO A 252 27.07 -7.38 -10.65
CA PRO A 252 25.68 -7.82 -10.47
C PRO A 252 24.77 -7.33 -11.58
N ARG A 253 23.77 -8.16 -11.93
CA ARG A 253 22.68 -7.81 -12.80
C ARG A 253 21.41 -7.51 -11.99
N TYR A 254 20.56 -6.68 -12.55
CA TYR A 254 19.30 -6.24 -11.99
C TYR A 254 18.21 -6.39 -13.05
N VAL A 255 16.99 -6.67 -12.65
CA VAL A 255 15.83 -6.65 -13.56
C VAL A 255 15.63 -5.23 -14.05
N LEU A 256 15.69 -5.03 -15.36
CA LEU A 256 15.50 -3.73 -16.02
C LEU A 256 14.06 -3.58 -16.53
N SER A 257 13.54 -4.65 -17.17
CA SER A 257 12.15 -4.68 -17.64
C SER A 257 11.58 -6.09 -17.60
N ILE A 258 10.26 -6.16 -17.63
CA ILE A 258 9.47 -7.38 -17.71
C ILE A 258 8.58 -7.25 -18.93
N GLU A 259 8.72 -8.19 -19.86
CA GLU A 259 7.98 -8.22 -21.12
C GLU A 259 6.92 -9.35 -21.03
N PRO A 260 5.70 -9.05 -20.61
CA PRO A 260 4.72 -10.11 -20.29
C PRO A 260 4.30 -10.92 -21.52
N VAL A 261 4.21 -10.33 -22.70
CA VAL A 261 3.79 -11.00 -23.93
C VAL A 261 4.82 -12.04 -24.38
N SER A 262 6.11 -11.67 -24.41
CA SER A 262 7.22 -12.56 -24.76
C SER A 262 7.67 -13.41 -23.57
N ARG A 263 7.14 -13.14 -22.36
CA ARG A 263 7.56 -13.75 -21.09
C ARG A 263 9.05 -13.58 -20.83
N THR A 264 9.63 -12.45 -21.25
CA THR A 264 11.05 -12.19 -21.13
C THR A 264 11.32 -11.31 -19.93
N VAL A 265 12.30 -11.69 -19.12
CA VAL A 265 12.87 -10.83 -18.08
C VAL A 265 14.20 -10.28 -18.59
N VAL A 266 14.30 -8.96 -18.73
CA VAL A 266 15.52 -8.30 -19.18
C VAL A 266 16.34 -7.88 -17.98
N VAL A 267 17.63 -8.26 -17.98
CA VAL A 267 18.55 -7.92 -16.88
C VAL A 267 19.74 -7.11 -17.41
N GLY A 268 20.32 -6.27 -16.54
CA GLY A 268 21.47 -5.45 -16.93
C GLY A 268 22.15 -4.81 -15.71
N PRO A 269 23.14 -3.92 -15.95
CA PRO A 269 23.86 -3.23 -14.89
C PRO A 269 22.98 -2.22 -14.15
N ALA A 270 23.36 -1.91 -12.90
CA ALA A 270 22.60 -0.99 -12.04
C ALA A 270 22.38 0.40 -12.66
N ALA A 271 23.33 0.91 -13.43
CA ALA A 271 23.22 2.21 -14.08
C ALA A 271 22.08 2.28 -15.12
N SER A 272 21.67 1.15 -15.68
CA SER A 272 20.52 1.09 -16.60
C SER A 272 19.16 1.20 -15.91
N LEU A 273 19.13 1.24 -14.58
CA LEU A 273 17.93 1.47 -13.79
C LEU A 273 17.68 2.97 -13.51
N ASP A 274 18.63 3.83 -13.83
CA ASP A 274 18.53 5.26 -13.55
C ASP A 274 17.53 5.90 -14.53
N VAL A 275 16.44 6.46 -13.98
CA VAL A 275 15.33 7.06 -14.72
C VAL A 275 15.27 8.55 -14.37
N HIS A 276 15.28 9.42 -15.39
CA HIS A 276 15.19 10.88 -15.26
C HIS A 276 13.79 11.42 -15.54
N GLU A 277 12.98 10.67 -16.27
CA GLU A 277 11.62 11.02 -16.62
C GLU A 277 10.68 9.86 -16.30
N ILE A 278 9.52 10.15 -15.75
CA ILE A 278 8.49 9.17 -15.41
C ILE A 278 7.16 9.63 -16.02
N ARG A 279 6.45 8.71 -16.65
CA ARG A 279 5.07 8.90 -17.06
C ARG A 279 4.14 8.29 -16.03
N ALA A 280 3.04 8.99 -15.77
CA ALA A 280 2.03 8.54 -14.82
C ALA A 280 0.64 8.94 -15.30
N SER A 281 -0.29 8.00 -15.24
CA SER A 281 -1.66 8.15 -15.69
C SER A 281 -2.65 8.24 -14.53
N ARG A 282 -3.88 8.61 -14.85
CA ARG A 282 -4.98 8.71 -13.88
C ARG A 282 -4.66 9.62 -12.68
N PRO A 283 -4.32 10.91 -12.91
CA PRO A 283 -4.01 11.82 -11.83
C PRO A 283 -5.23 12.10 -10.94
N LEU A 284 -5.01 12.07 -9.61
CA LEU A 284 -5.95 12.49 -8.59
C LEU A 284 -5.35 13.64 -7.80
N TRP A 285 -6.00 14.80 -7.81
CA TRP A 285 -5.59 15.97 -7.05
C TRP A 285 -6.36 16.04 -5.72
N LEU A 286 -5.65 16.28 -4.62
CA LEU A 286 -6.22 16.47 -3.29
C LEU A 286 -6.50 17.95 -2.99
N GLY A 287 -6.03 18.83 -3.84
CA GLY A 287 -6.24 20.28 -3.80
C GLY A 287 -6.35 20.85 -5.22
N GLU A 288 -6.13 22.16 -5.35
CA GLU A 288 -6.22 22.84 -6.66
C GLU A 288 -5.17 22.29 -7.64
N PRO A 289 -5.57 21.81 -8.81
CA PRO A 289 -4.65 21.40 -9.85
C PRO A 289 -3.91 22.60 -10.44
N GLY A 290 -2.64 22.46 -10.71
CA GLY A 290 -1.86 23.53 -11.37
C GLY A 290 -0.58 22.94 -11.97
N LEU A 291 -0.46 23.03 -13.29
CA LEU A 291 0.70 22.55 -14.05
C LEU A 291 1.19 23.62 -15.04
N PRO A 292 2.53 23.72 -15.32
CA PRO A 292 3.59 22.93 -14.71
C PRO A 292 3.83 23.30 -13.24
N ARG A 293 4.33 22.36 -12.43
CA ARG A 293 4.53 22.56 -10.99
C ARG A 293 5.81 21.91 -10.50
N ALA A 294 6.61 22.63 -9.73
CA ALA A 294 7.67 22.05 -8.93
C ALA A 294 7.07 21.36 -7.71
N ALA A 295 7.50 20.15 -7.43
CA ALA A 295 7.05 19.34 -6.31
C ALA A 295 8.12 18.34 -5.89
N GLN A 296 7.85 17.61 -4.83
CA GLN A 296 8.58 16.41 -4.45
C GLN A 296 7.74 15.18 -4.82
N VAL A 297 8.35 14.12 -5.32
CA VAL A 297 7.66 12.88 -5.66
C VAL A 297 8.21 11.69 -4.87
N GLN A 298 7.31 10.87 -4.34
CA GLN A 298 7.61 9.56 -3.76
C GLN A 298 7.04 8.48 -4.67
N LEU A 299 7.86 7.48 -5.04
CA LEU A 299 7.55 6.50 -6.08
C LEU A 299 7.22 5.11 -5.55
N ARG A 300 7.30 4.92 -4.24
CA ARG A 300 6.96 3.70 -3.51
C ARG A 300 6.79 3.99 -2.03
N ALA A 301 6.03 3.16 -1.30
CA ALA A 301 5.65 3.40 0.09
C ALA A 301 6.83 3.67 1.04
N HIS A 302 7.95 2.99 0.87
CA HIS A 302 9.19 3.17 1.67
C HIS A 302 10.35 3.59 0.76
N GLY A 303 10.12 4.55 -0.13
CA GLY A 303 11.11 5.06 -1.08
C GLY A 303 11.66 6.42 -0.70
N ALA A 304 12.80 6.76 -1.30
CA ALA A 304 13.31 8.12 -1.26
C ALA A 304 12.33 9.10 -1.95
N VAL A 305 12.39 10.34 -1.51
CA VAL A 305 11.68 11.46 -2.12
C VAL A 305 12.63 12.14 -3.11
N HIS A 306 12.12 12.50 -4.29
CA HIS A 306 12.88 13.16 -5.34
C HIS A 306 12.22 14.49 -5.67
N ASP A 307 13.02 15.53 -5.86
CA ASP A 307 12.54 16.79 -6.42
C ASP A 307 12.20 16.58 -7.90
N CYS A 308 11.09 17.14 -8.35
CA CYS A 308 10.63 17.02 -9.72
C CYS A 308 9.89 18.26 -10.22
N VAL A 309 9.79 18.35 -11.55
CA VAL A 309 8.82 19.22 -12.21
C VAL A 309 7.76 18.36 -12.88
N VAL A 310 6.52 18.64 -12.57
CA VAL A 310 5.35 17.95 -13.10
C VAL A 310 4.81 18.73 -14.29
N HIS A 311 4.66 18.07 -15.42
CA HIS A 311 4.06 18.62 -16.64
C HIS A 311 2.79 17.85 -16.96
N ALA A 312 1.83 18.54 -17.62
CA ALA A 312 0.70 17.83 -18.22
C ALA A 312 1.18 16.97 -19.40
N ASP A 313 0.63 15.78 -19.51
CA ASP A 313 0.75 14.91 -20.69
C ASP A 313 -0.66 14.53 -21.19
N SER A 314 -0.77 13.87 -22.33
CA SER A 314 -2.05 13.58 -23.01
C SER A 314 -3.09 12.93 -22.09
N ASP A 315 -2.66 11.96 -21.26
CA ASP A 315 -3.52 11.16 -20.40
C ASP A 315 -3.11 11.19 -18.91
N GLY A 316 -2.22 12.13 -18.54
CA GLY A 316 -1.70 12.18 -17.17
C GLY A 316 -0.57 13.18 -16.97
N TRP A 317 0.53 12.69 -16.40
CA TRP A 317 1.70 13.48 -16.06
C TRP A 317 2.96 12.97 -16.73
N ARG A 318 3.86 13.91 -17.02
CA ARG A 318 5.28 13.69 -17.25
C ARG A 318 6.05 14.35 -16.11
N LEU A 319 6.77 13.55 -15.34
CA LEU A 319 7.57 13.96 -14.19
C LEU A 319 9.03 14.02 -14.62
N GLU A 320 9.64 15.19 -14.59
CA GLU A 320 11.06 15.39 -14.82
C GLU A 320 11.78 15.47 -13.47
N LEU A 321 12.66 14.51 -13.19
CA LEU A 321 13.33 14.37 -11.91
C LEU A 321 14.61 15.20 -11.85
N GLY A 322 14.82 15.92 -10.73
CA GLY A 322 16.04 16.67 -10.48
C GLY A 322 17.28 15.77 -10.32
N THR A 323 17.09 14.56 -9.78
CA THR A 323 18.09 13.49 -9.70
C THR A 323 17.47 12.18 -10.13
N PRO A 324 18.23 11.28 -10.80
CA PRO A 324 17.65 10.04 -11.30
C PRO A 324 17.11 9.16 -10.16
N ALA A 325 15.93 8.62 -10.36
CA ALA A 325 15.38 7.56 -9.51
C ALA A 325 15.82 6.19 -10.04
N ARG A 326 16.02 5.23 -9.13
CA ARG A 326 16.47 3.89 -9.50
C ARG A 326 15.42 2.84 -9.19
N GLY A 327 15.14 1.99 -10.16
CA GLY A 327 14.23 0.87 -9.99
C GLY A 327 12.76 1.31 -9.87
N VAL A 328 12.35 2.24 -10.71
CA VAL A 328 10.96 2.67 -10.83
C VAL A 328 10.16 1.55 -11.50
N ALA A 329 9.08 1.12 -10.84
CA ALA A 329 8.26 0.02 -11.33
C ALA A 329 6.87 0.53 -11.74
N ALA A 330 6.41 0.16 -12.93
CA ALA A 330 5.05 0.39 -13.38
C ALA A 330 4.02 -0.24 -12.42
N GLY A 331 2.88 0.40 -12.22
CA GLY A 331 1.83 -0.05 -11.30
C GLY A 331 1.95 0.50 -9.87
N GLN A 332 3.09 1.11 -9.50
CA GLN A 332 3.21 1.89 -8.26
C GLN A 332 2.53 3.27 -8.42
N ALA A 333 2.35 3.98 -7.32
CA ALA A 333 1.91 5.37 -7.38
C ALA A 333 3.09 6.34 -7.42
N ALA A 334 2.95 7.43 -8.17
CA ALA A 334 3.71 8.64 -8.03
C ALA A 334 2.90 9.59 -7.13
N VAL A 335 3.35 9.81 -5.90
CA VAL A 335 2.67 10.70 -4.94
C VAL A 335 3.45 11.99 -4.83
N LEU A 336 2.78 13.11 -5.08
CA LEU A 336 3.35 14.45 -5.06
C LEU A 336 3.18 15.10 -3.69
N TYR A 337 4.25 15.76 -3.24
CA TYR A 337 4.29 16.47 -1.97
C TYR A 337 4.81 17.90 -2.14
N ASP A 338 4.36 18.76 -1.23
CA ASP A 338 4.97 20.06 -0.93
C ASP A 338 5.31 20.07 0.57
N GLY A 339 6.58 19.76 0.89
CA GLY A 339 6.98 19.45 2.26
C GLY A 339 6.22 18.23 2.82
N ASP A 340 5.36 18.47 3.80
CA ASP A 340 4.52 17.42 4.41
C ASP A 340 3.12 17.29 3.79
N LEU A 341 2.71 18.24 2.96
CA LEU A 341 1.40 18.26 2.32
C LEU A 341 1.37 17.31 1.12
N VAL A 342 0.39 16.41 1.08
CA VAL A 342 0.10 15.58 -0.09
C VAL A 342 -0.70 16.40 -1.10
N LEU A 343 -0.16 16.58 -2.31
CA LEU A 343 -0.78 17.38 -3.36
C LEU A 343 -1.68 16.55 -4.27
N ALA A 344 -1.16 15.39 -4.68
CA ALA A 344 -1.81 14.58 -5.68
C ALA A 344 -1.15 13.20 -5.80
N SER A 345 -1.79 12.27 -6.50
CA SER A 345 -1.21 10.98 -6.89
C SER A 345 -1.57 10.62 -8.34
N ALA A 346 -0.76 9.74 -8.95
CA ALA A 346 -1.05 9.12 -10.23
C ALA A 346 -0.41 7.73 -10.30
N THR A 347 -0.82 6.88 -11.24
CA THR A 347 -0.24 5.54 -11.43
C THR A 347 0.95 5.61 -12.38
N ILE A 348 2.11 5.08 -11.98
CA ILE A 348 3.32 4.97 -12.82
C ILE A 348 3.08 3.97 -13.94
N GLU A 349 3.45 4.37 -15.19
CA GLU A 349 3.34 3.56 -16.40
C GLU A 349 4.59 2.75 -16.70
#